data_c2c3c6999dcd3820bf2cd413c3da71b8
#
_entry.id   c2c3c6999dcd3820bf2cd413c3da71b8
#
_cell.length_a   1.000
_cell.length_b   1.000
_cell.length_c   1.000
_cell.angle_alpha   90.00
_cell.angle_beta   90.00
_cell.angle_gamma   90.00
#
_symmetry.space_group_name_H-M   'P 1'
#
loop_
_entity.id
_entity.type
_entity.pdbx_description
1 polymer ?
#
loop_
_entity_poly.entity_id
_entity_poly.type
_entity_poly.pdbx_seq_one_letter_code
_entity_poly.pdbx_strand_id
1 'polypeptide(L)'
;LKYLAELGMLFGKENIRHQYAHCWRCKNPIIYRATEQWFASIDGFRDDALAAIANEVKWIPSWGESRIHNMVADRNDWCISRQRVWGVPIPAFYCEKCGKPMITDETINAVADLFKKEGSDAWWKHEAEEILPEGTTCPHCGGKHFTKESDIMDVWFDSGSSHAAVAKVRPELAWPVDMYLEGS
;
A
#
# COMPACT_ATOMS: atom_id res chain seq x y z
N LEU A 1 4.21 32.07 -11.95
CA LEU A 1 3.34 33.24 -12.22
C LEU A 1 4.00 34.26 -13.12
N LYS A 2 5.25 34.74 -12.86
CA LYS A 2 5.96 35.69 -13.72
C LYS A 2 6.05 35.18 -15.15
N TYR A 3 6.51 33.97 -15.36
CA TYR A 3 6.61 33.36 -16.69
C TYR A 3 5.28 33.29 -17.44
N LEU A 4 4.17 32.96 -16.76
CA LEU A 4 2.84 32.95 -17.36
C LEU A 4 2.38 34.37 -17.75
N ALA A 5 2.72 35.38 -16.95
CA ALA A 5 2.43 36.78 -17.27
C ALA A 5 3.21 37.25 -18.48
N GLU A 6 4.50 36.90 -18.58
CA GLU A 6 5.36 37.22 -19.73
C GLU A 6 4.85 36.64 -21.06
N LEU A 7 4.26 35.44 -20.99
CA LEU A 7 3.63 34.76 -22.13
C LEU A 7 2.22 35.26 -22.45
N GLY A 8 1.66 36.18 -21.67
CA GLY A 8 0.27 36.64 -21.82
C GLY A 8 -0.79 35.59 -21.48
N MET A 9 -0.38 34.53 -20.80
CA MET A 9 -1.26 33.37 -20.44
C MET A 9 -1.82 33.49 -19.04
N LEU A 10 -1.47 34.52 -18.26
CA LEU A 10 -1.99 34.73 -16.92
C LEU A 10 -3.35 35.44 -16.98
N PHE A 11 -4.42 34.72 -16.75
CA PHE A 11 -5.77 35.30 -16.78
C PHE A 11 -6.10 36.15 -15.54
N GLY A 12 -5.63 35.73 -14.38
CA GLY A 12 -5.86 36.46 -13.13
C GLY A 12 -4.92 36.00 -12.02
N LYS A 13 -4.80 36.82 -11.00
CA LYS A 13 -4.01 36.51 -9.80
C LYS A 13 -4.69 37.10 -8.58
N GLU A 14 -4.90 36.26 -7.57
CA GLU A 14 -5.37 36.65 -6.26
C GLU A 14 -4.42 36.14 -5.18
N ASN A 15 -4.23 36.91 -4.13
CA ASN A 15 -3.46 36.51 -2.95
C ASN A 15 -4.43 35.99 -1.90
N ILE A 16 -4.27 34.72 -1.54
CA ILE A 16 -5.04 34.09 -0.46
C ILE A 16 -4.13 33.77 0.70
N ARG A 17 -4.67 33.83 1.91
CA ARG A 17 -3.99 33.38 3.12
C ARG A 17 -4.60 32.03 3.55
N HIS A 18 -3.79 30.98 3.57
CA HIS A 18 -4.22 29.66 3.96
C HIS A 18 -3.10 28.94 4.73
N GLN A 19 -3.48 27.84 5.41
CA GLN A 19 -2.50 26.94 6.00
C GLN A 19 -1.83 26.12 4.89
N TYR A 20 -0.50 26.04 4.92
CA TYR A 20 0.26 25.24 3.96
C TYR A 20 0.88 24.02 4.67
N ALA A 21 0.87 22.88 3.99
CA ALA A 21 1.41 21.65 4.53
C ALA A 21 2.93 21.71 4.66
N HIS A 22 3.44 21.28 5.83
CA HIS A 22 4.86 21.20 6.14
C HIS A 22 5.25 19.77 6.47
N CYS A 23 6.48 19.40 6.19
CA CYS A 23 7.03 18.12 6.59
C CYS A 23 6.97 17.97 8.11
N TRP A 24 6.33 16.91 8.59
CA TRP A 24 6.19 16.66 10.03
C TRP A 24 7.55 16.50 10.74
N ARG A 25 8.60 16.07 10.02
CA ARG A 25 9.95 15.85 10.54
C ARG A 25 10.81 17.12 10.53
N CYS A 26 11.05 17.70 9.35
CA CYS A 26 11.94 18.86 9.22
C CYS A 26 11.22 20.22 9.26
N LYS A 27 9.88 20.22 9.33
CA LYS A 27 9.02 21.42 9.42
C LYS A 27 9.09 22.36 8.21
N ASN A 28 9.83 22.02 7.17
CA ASN A 28 9.88 22.83 5.94
C ASN A 28 8.61 22.63 5.09
N PRO A 29 8.21 23.63 4.28
CA PRO A 29 7.11 23.46 3.34
C PRO A 29 7.36 22.27 2.40
N ILE A 30 6.31 21.50 2.13
CA ILE A 30 6.38 20.40 1.18
C ILE A 30 6.01 20.86 -0.23
N ILE A 31 6.38 20.07 -1.22
CA ILE A 31 5.88 20.22 -2.60
C ILE A 31 4.92 19.08 -2.92
N TYR A 32 3.98 19.34 -3.82
CA TYR A 32 3.10 18.32 -4.38
C TYR A 32 3.73 17.79 -5.66
N ARG A 33 3.84 16.47 -5.74
CA ARG A 33 4.49 15.78 -6.86
C ARG A 33 3.67 14.57 -7.26
N ALA A 34 3.38 14.44 -8.54
CA ALA A 34 2.83 13.20 -9.09
C ALA A 34 3.96 12.15 -9.21
N THR A 35 3.70 10.95 -8.72
CA THR A 35 4.59 9.80 -8.81
C THR A 35 3.76 8.55 -9.08
N GLU A 36 4.38 7.55 -9.69
CA GLU A 36 3.77 6.21 -9.78
C GLU A 36 3.66 5.63 -8.36
N GLN A 37 2.51 5.00 -8.08
CA GLN A 37 2.20 4.43 -6.77
C GLN A 37 1.38 3.16 -6.95
N TRP A 38 1.46 2.28 -5.95
CA TRP A 38 0.58 1.12 -5.86
C TRP A 38 -0.68 1.47 -5.08
N PHE A 39 -1.82 1.11 -5.65
CA PHE A 39 -3.12 1.31 -5.02
C PHE A 39 -3.85 -0.02 -4.86
N ALA A 40 -4.41 -0.25 -3.69
CA ALA A 40 -5.37 -1.32 -3.46
C ALA A 40 -6.78 -0.77 -3.71
N SER A 41 -7.51 -1.41 -4.63
CA SER A 41 -8.89 -1.04 -4.89
C SER A 41 -9.77 -1.44 -3.71
N ILE A 42 -10.60 -0.50 -3.28
CA ILE A 42 -11.58 -0.70 -2.20
C ILE A 42 -12.90 -1.26 -2.75
N ASP A 43 -13.19 -1.03 -4.03
CA ASP A 43 -14.48 -1.38 -4.63
C ASP A 43 -14.79 -2.89 -4.55
N GLY A 44 -13.76 -3.75 -4.60
CA GLY A 44 -13.92 -5.20 -4.57
C GLY A 44 -14.47 -5.78 -3.26
N PHE A 45 -14.41 -5.03 -2.15
CA PHE A 45 -14.87 -5.48 -0.84
C PHE A 45 -15.69 -4.45 -0.06
N ARG A 46 -15.94 -3.26 -0.64
CA ARG A 46 -16.67 -2.15 0.02
C ARG A 46 -18.03 -2.60 0.53
N ASP A 47 -18.82 -3.22 -0.34
CA ASP A 47 -20.19 -3.61 -0.01
C ASP A 47 -20.24 -4.68 1.07
N ASP A 48 -19.32 -5.66 1.04
CA ASP A 48 -19.19 -6.68 2.07
C ASP A 48 -18.79 -6.07 3.41
N ALA A 49 -17.85 -5.12 3.40
CA ALA A 49 -17.45 -4.41 4.62
C ALA A 49 -18.60 -3.57 5.21
N LEU A 50 -19.36 -2.87 4.38
CA LEU A 50 -20.52 -2.10 4.82
C LEU A 50 -21.63 -3.01 5.37
N ALA A 51 -21.85 -4.17 4.76
CA ALA A 51 -22.81 -5.17 5.25
C ALA A 51 -22.38 -5.72 6.61
N ALA A 52 -21.09 -6.03 6.80
CA ALA A 52 -20.57 -6.49 8.09
C ALA A 52 -20.70 -5.42 9.18
N ILE A 53 -20.38 -4.16 8.87
CA ILE A 53 -20.52 -3.02 9.78
C ILE A 53 -21.97 -2.90 10.28
N ALA A 54 -22.93 -3.04 9.39
CA ALA A 54 -24.34 -2.86 9.73
C ALA A 54 -24.98 -4.08 10.45
N ASN A 55 -24.52 -5.30 10.17
CA ASN A 55 -25.24 -6.50 10.58
C ASN A 55 -24.48 -7.42 11.53
N GLU A 56 -23.14 -7.34 11.58
CA GLU A 56 -22.31 -8.31 12.30
C GLU A 56 -21.58 -7.72 13.49
N VAL A 57 -21.35 -6.39 13.50
CA VAL A 57 -20.56 -5.70 14.53
C VAL A 57 -21.47 -5.10 15.59
N LYS A 58 -21.17 -5.39 16.86
CA LYS A 58 -21.79 -4.70 17.99
C LYS A 58 -21.00 -3.46 18.37
N TRP A 59 -21.59 -2.30 18.16
CA TRP A 59 -20.95 -1.01 18.40
C TRP A 59 -21.10 -0.50 19.82
N ILE A 60 -19.96 -0.20 20.47
CA ILE A 60 -19.89 0.42 21.79
C ILE A 60 -18.81 1.52 21.74
N PRO A 61 -19.18 2.81 21.75
CA PRO A 61 -20.53 3.38 21.73
C PRO A 61 -21.20 3.24 20.35
N SER A 62 -22.53 3.36 20.31
CA SER A 62 -23.31 3.15 19.09
C SER A 62 -22.96 4.10 17.93
N TRP A 63 -22.49 5.31 18.21
CA TRP A 63 -22.08 6.25 17.16
C TRP A 63 -20.88 5.75 16.32
N GLY A 64 -20.15 4.77 16.82
CA GLY A 64 -19.04 4.15 16.09
C GLY A 64 -19.47 3.55 14.75
N GLU A 65 -20.67 2.99 14.67
CA GLU A 65 -21.24 2.45 13.43
C GLU A 65 -21.29 3.49 12.31
N SER A 66 -21.93 4.61 12.53
CA SER A 66 -22.06 5.66 11.51
C SER A 66 -20.71 6.26 11.11
N ARG A 67 -19.77 6.38 12.07
CA ARG A 67 -18.42 6.86 11.78
C ARG A 67 -17.68 5.92 10.84
N ILE A 68 -17.62 4.64 11.16
CA ILE A 68 -16.89 3.65 10.35
C ILE A 68 -17.60 3.42 9.01
N HIS A 69 -18.94 3.36 9.02
CA HIS A 69 -19.73 3.26 7.79
C HIS A 69 -19.35 4.37 6.79
N ASN A 70 -19.36 5.64 7.21
CA ASN A 70 -19.03 6.76 6.35
C ASN A 70 -17.57 6.73 5.88
N MET A 71 -16.64 6.33 6.76
CA MET A 71 -15.22 6.17 6.40
C MET A 71 -14.99 5.11 5.33
N VAL A 72 -15.78 4.05 5.29
CA VAL A 72 -15.69 2.98 4.28
C VAL A 72 -16.46 3.36 3.01
N ALA A 73 -17.67 3.92 3.16
CA ALA A 73 -18.52 4.29 2.03
C ALA A 73 -17.87 5.30 1.09
N ASP A 74 -17.26 6.33 1.65
CA ASP A 74 -16.62 7.43 0.91
C ASP A 74 -15.14 7.22 0.60
N ARG A 75 -14.59 6.04 0.95
CA ARG A 75 -13.16 5.80 0.80
C ARG A 75 -12.77 5.57 -0.65
N ASN A 76 -11.77 6.32 -1.10
CA ASN A 76 -11.07 6.07 -2.36
C ASN A 76 -10.09 4.90 -2.22
N ASP A 77 -9.53 4.46 -3.36
CA ASP A 77 -8.47 3.47 -3.40
C ASP A 77 -7.33 3.82 -2.44
N TRP A 78 -6.78 2.82 -1.80
CA TRP A 78 -5.74 2.98 -0.81
C TRP A 78 -4.35 2.95 -1.44
N CYS A 79 -3.63 4.06 -1.40
CA CYS A 79 -2.22 4.09 -1.76
C CYS A 79 -1.41 3.30 -0.73
N ILE A 80 -0.99 2.09 -1.09
CA ILE A 80 -0.26 1.17 -0.20
C ILE A 80 1.26 1.31 -0.28
N SER A 81 1.80 1.93 -1.33
CA SER A 81 3.24 2.07 -1.48
C SER A 81 3.82 3.22 -0.67
N ARG A 82 5.03 3.03 -0.15
CA ARG A 82 5.81 4.05 0.57
C ARG A 82 7.26 4.01 0.14
N GLN A 83 7.82 5.17 -0.16
CA GLN A 83 9.23 5.36 -0.51
C GLN A 83 10.04 5.50 0.78
N ARG A 84 10.23 4.37 1.46
CA ARG A 84 11.00 4.25 2.71
C ARG A 84 11.86 3.00 2.66
N VAL A 85 12.92 2.99 3.46
CA VAL A 85 13.85 1.86 3.54
C VAL A 85 13.39 0.81 4.55
N TRP A 86 12.74 1.25 5.63
CA TRP A 86 12.28 0.36 6.69
C TRP A 86 10.82 -0.01 6.51
N GLY A 87 10.55 -1.28 6.28
CA GLY A 87 9.21 -1.85 6.14
C GLY A 87 9.22 -3.13 5.30
N VAL A 88 8.04 -3.75 5.12
CA VAL A 88 7.87 -4.93 4.29
C VAL A 88 7.83 -4.49 2.81
N PRO A 89 8.72 -5.01 1.96
CA PRO A 89 8.74 -4.64 0.54
C PRO A 89 7.48 -5.13 -0.18
N ILE A 90 7.08 -4.39 -1.22
CA ILE A 90 6.01 -4.83 -2.12
C ILE A 90 6.59 -5.90 -3.05
N PRO A 91 6.03 -7.14 -3.09
CA PRO A 91 6.58 -8.26 -3.85
C PRO A 91 6.26 -8.19 -5.34
N ALA A 92 6.60 -7.08 -5.97
CA ALA A 92 6.36 -6.83 -7.39
C ALA A 92 7.66 -6.83 -8.19
N PHE A 93 7.56 -7.32 -9.42
CA PHE A 93 8.65 -7.37 -10.37
C PHE A 93 8.29 -6.58 -11.61
N TYR A 94 9.27 -5.95 -12.26
CA TYR A 94 9.08 -5.21 -13.50
C TYR A 94 9.87 -5.88 -14.62
N CYS A 95 9.20 -6.16 -15.73
CA CYS A 95 9.87 -6.72 -16.91
C CYS A 95 10.78 -5.67 -17.54
N GLU A 96 12.08 -5.93 -17.67
CA GLU A 96 13.04 -5.00 -18.27
C GLU A 96 12.74 -4.71 -19.76
N LYS A 97 12.10 -5.65 -20.46
CA LYS A 97 11.79 -5.50 -21.88
C LYS A 97 10.61 -4.58 -22.16
N CYS A 98 9.56 -4.63 -21.34
CA CYS A 98 8.32 -3.86 -21.58
C CYS A 98 7.93 -2.89 -20.47
N GLY A 99 8.68 -2.88 -19.34
CA GLY A 99 8.42 -2.01 -18.19
C GLY A 99 7.17 -2.35 -17.38
N LYS A 100 6.41 -3.37 -17.76
CA LYS A 100 5.16 -3.69 -17.07
C LYS A 100 5.40 -4.45 -15.79
N PRO A 101 4.61 -4.14 -14.73
CA PRO A 101 4.68 -4.87 -13.47
C PRO A 101 4.14 -6.29 -13.63
N MET A 102 4.67 -7.19 -12.82
CA MET A 102 4.25 -8.56 -12.68
C MET A 102 4.07 -8.91 -11.20
N ILE A 103 2.83 -9.23 -10.85
CA ILE A 103 2.43 -9.80 -9.57
C ILE A 103 1.50 -10.96 -9.92
N THR A 104 1.90 -12.18 -9.62
CA THR A 104 1.10 -13.39 -9.80
C THR A 104 1.16 -14.24 -8.54
N ASP A 105 0.26 -15.20 -8.41
CA ASP A 105 0.28 -16.11 -7.26
C ASP A 105 1.61 -16.84 -7.13
N GLU A 106 2.22 -17.23 -8.26
CA GLU A 106 3.51 -17.92 -8.28
C GLU A 106 4.63 -17.00 -7.78
N THR A 107 4.65 -15.73 -8.20
CA THR A 107 5.69 -14.79 -7.76
C THR A 107 5.51 -14.40 -6.29
N ILE A 108 4.28 -14.21 -5.83
CA ILE A 108 3.96 -13.95 -4.42
C ILE A 108 4.39 -15.13 -3.54
N ASN A 109 4.06 -16.36 -3.94
CA ASN A 109 4.44 -17.55 -3.20
C ASN A 109 5.95 -17.74 -3.13
N ALA A 110 6.68 -17.48 -4.21
CA ALA A 110 8.14 -17.56 -4.23
C ALA A 110 8.76 -16.57 -3.23
N VAL A 111 8.26 -15.32 -3.19
CA VAL A 111 8.69 -14.31 -2.22
C VAL A 111 8.31 -14.72 -0.79
N ALA A 112 7.10 -15.24 -0.58
CA ALA A 112 6.66 -15.70 0.73
C ALA A 112 7.53 -16.85 1.26
N ASP A 113 7.89 -17.80 0.42
CA ASP A 113 8.79 -18.90 0.76
C ASP A 113 10.20 -18.42 1.09
N LEU A 114 10.71 -17.44 0.36
CA LEU A 114 11.99 -16.79 0.67
C LEU A 114 11.93 -16.09 2.03
N PHE A 115 10.89 -15.29 2.27
CA PHE A 115 10.73 -14.56 3.53
C PHE A 115 10.55 -15.48 4.74
N LYS A 116 9.90 -16.62 4.54
CA LYS A 116 9.77 -17.66 5.58
C LYS A 116 11.11 -18.25 6.01
N LYS A 117 12.08 -18.32 5.11
CA LYS A 117 13.42 -18.88 5.37
C LYS A 117 14.39 -17.84 5.93
N GLU A 118 14.39 -16.63 5.38
CA GLU A 118 15.44 -15.64 5.57
C GLU A 118 14.93 -14.29 6.12
N GLY A 119 13.61 -14.13 6.26
CA GLY A 119 12.99 -12.85 6.62
C GLY A 119 12.85 -11.89 5.44
N SER A 120 12.18 -10.77 5.64
CA SER A 120 11.88 -9.80 4.58
C SER A 120 13.12 -9.07 4.03
N ASP A 121 14.22 -9.02 4.80
CA ASP A 121 15.49 -8.46 4.34
C ASP A 121 16.08 -9.22 3.15
N ALA A 122 15.66 -10.46 2.92
CA ALA A 122 16.06 -11.25 1.77
C ALA A 122 15.71 -10.58 0.44
N TRP A 123 14.64 -9.79 0.40
CA TRP A 123 14.27 -9.00 -0.77
C TRP A 123 15.40 -8.12 -1.28
N TRP A 124 16.18 -7.54 -0.38
CA TRP A 124 17.27 -6.62 -0.70
C TRP A 124 18.61 -7.33 -0.95
N LYS A 125 18.72 -8.62 -0.57
CA LYS A 125 19.96 -9.41 -0.68
C LYS A 125 20.04 -10.21 -1.98
N HIS A 126 18.90 -10.66 -2.50
CA HIS A 126 18.80 -11.51 -3.68
C HIS A 126 18.41 -10.71 -4.91
N GLU A 127 18.84 -11.12 -6.09
CA GLU A 127 18.39 -10.58 -7.35
C GLU A 127 17.04 -11.17 -7.77
N ALA A 128 16.35 -10.53 -8.72
CA ALA A 128 15.01 -10.96 -9.14
C ALA A 128 15.03 -12.41 -9.66
N GLU A 129 16.05 -12.77 -10.43
CA GLU A 129 16.22 -14.10 -11.01
C GLU A 129 16.47 -15.20 -9.97
N GLU A 130 17.01 -14.84 -8.81
CA GLU A 130 17.23 -15.79 -7.69
C GLU A 130 15.95 -16.06 -6.91
N ILE A 131 15.02 -15.09 -6.92
CA ILE A 131 13.73 -15.18 -6.20
C ILE A 131 12.67 -15.86 -7.07
N LEU A 132 12.63 -15.50 -8.35
CA LEU A 132 11.59 -15.97 -9.27
C LEU A 132 11.79 -17.46 -9.62
N PRO A 133 10.72 -18.23 -9.78
CA PRO A 133 10.80 -19.60 -10.24
C PRO A 133 11.54 -19.72 -11.59
N GLU A 134 12.30 -20.80 -11.74
CA GLU A 134 13.03 -21.08 -12.99
C GLU A 134 12.09 -21.08 -14.18
N GLY A 135 12.49 -20.40 -15.26
CA GLY A 135 11.68 -20.30 -16.46
C GLY A 135 10.57 -19.25 -16.43
N THR A 136 10.50 -18.43 -15.37
CA THR A 136 9.53 -17.32 -15.30
C THR A 136 9.67 -16.41 -16.52
N THR A 137 8.54 -16.08 -17.14
CA THR A 137 8.46 -15.17 -18.29
C THR A 137 7.40 -14.11 -18.07
N CYS A 138 7.65 -12.92 -18.61
CA CYS A 138 6.67 -11.85 -18.56
C CYS A 138 5.38 -12.21 -19.29
N PRO A 139 4.21 -12.16 -18.67
CA PRO A 139 2.94 -12.52 -19.29
C PRO A 139 2.53 -11.57 -20.43
N HIS A 140 3.16 -10.39 -20.53
CA HIS A 140 2.83 -9.39 -21.55
C HIS A 140 3.70 -9.50 -22.82
N CYS A 141 4.98 -9.88 -22.67
CA CYS A 141 5.92 -9.81 -23.80
C CYS A 141 6.89 -11.00 -23.90
N GLY A 142 6.79 -11.96 -22.96
CA GLY A 142 7.69 -13.12 -22.90
C GLY A 142 9.13 -12.79 -22.49
N GLY A 143 9.42 -11.58 -22.00
CA GLY A 143 10.73 -11.19 -21.46
C GLY A 143 11.10 -12.05 -20.24
N LYS A 144 12.41 -12.23 -20.00
CA LYS A 144 12.92 -13.13 -18.95
C LYS A 144 13.75 -12.42 -17.88
N HIS A 145 13.98 -11.13 -18.05
CA HIS A 145 14.76 -10.31 -17.11
C HIS A 145 13.84 -9.35 -16.39
N PHE A 146 14.04 -9.23 -15.08
CA PHE A 146 13.17 -8.49 -14.20
C PHE A 146 13.96 -7.66 -13.20
N THR A 147 13.44 -6.49 -12.89
CA THR A 147 13.86 -5.70 -11.72
C THR A 147 12.81 -5.83 -10.62
N LYS A 148 13.21 -5.56 -9.39
CA LYS A 148 12.32 -5.62 -8.21
C LYS A 148 11.78 -4.24 -7.87
N GLU A 149 10.59 -4.22 -7.27
CA GLU A 149 10.05 -3.01 -6.66
C GLU A 149 10.94 -2.55 -5.49
N SER A 150 11.10 -1.24 -5.35
CA SER A 150 11.86 -0.61 -4.27
C SER A 150 10.99 -0.01 -3.16
N ASP A 151 9.69 0.10 -3.40
CA ASP A 151 8.74 0.61 -2.43
C ASP A 151 8.40 -0.45 -1.38
N ILE A 152 8.07 0.02 -0.19
CA ILE A 152 7.57 -0.81 0.91
C ILE A 152 6.06 -0.62 1.07
N MET A 153 5.42 -1.55 1.76
CA MET A 153 4.01 -1.45 2.11
C MET A 153 3.75 -0.38 3.19
N ASP A 154 2.58 0.21 3.15
CA ASP A 154 2.06 1.03 4.23
C ASP A 154 1.98 0.19 5.52
N VAL A 155 2.45 0.74 6.63
CA VAL A 155 2.40 0.10 7.95
C VAL A 155 0.98 -0.30 8.38
N TRP A 156 -0.04 0.39 7.91
CA TRP A 156 -1.44 0.01 8.16
C TRP A 156 -1.86 -1.26 7.43
N PHE A 157 -1.19 -1.59 6.32
CA PHE A 157 -1.35 -2.89 5.68
C PHE A 157 -0.77 -4.01 6.55
N ASP A 158 0.42 -3.79 7.11
CA ASP A 158 1.06 -4.73 8.03
C ASP A 158 0.20 -4.92 9.28
N SER A 159 -0.29 -3.83 9.88
CA SER A 159 -1.20 -3.86 11.02
C SER A 159 -2.49 -4.64 10.69
N GLY A 160 -3.14 -4.32 9.59
CA GLY A 160 -4.38 -4.99 9.15
C GLY A 160 -4.23 -6.49 8.90
N SER A 161 -3.02 -6.96 8.56
CA SER A 161 -2.73 -8.39 8.34
C SER A 161 -2.38 -9.15 9.62
N SER A 162 -2.18 -8.49 10.76
CA SER A 162 -1.71 -9.09 12.02
C SER A 162 -2.61 -10.22 12.53
N HIS A 163 -3.92 -10.11 12.31
CA HIS A 163 -4.87 -11.16 12.67
C HIS A 163 -4.56 -12.50 11.97
N ALA A 164 -4.13 -12.46 10.72
CA ALA A 164 -3.76 -13.65 9.96
C ALA A 164 -2.29 -14.03 10.19
N ALA A 165 -1.39 -13.06 10.14
CA ALA A 165 0.06 -13.28 10.19
C ALA A 165 0.57 -13.67 11.59
N VAL A 166 -0.13 -13.27 12.64
CA VAL A 166 0.27 -13.51 14.02
C VAL A 166 -0.76 -14.40 14.74
N ALA A 167 -2.00 -13.92 14.94
CA ALA A 167 -2.96 -14.58 15.80
C ALA A 167 -3.39 -15.95 15.28
N LYS A 168 -3.58 -16.11 13.97
CA LYS A 168 -3.98 -17.37 13.35
C LYS A 168 -2.83 -18.40 13.27
N VAL A 169 -1.60 -17.93 13.22
CA VAL A 169 -0.42 -18.80 13.00
C VAL A 169 0.19 -19.28 14.31
N ARG A 170 0.12 -18.49 15.37
CA ARG A 170 0.76 -18.77 16.64
C ARG A 170 -0.15 -19.62 17.54
N PRO A 171 0.23 -20.88 17.86
CA PRO A 171 -0.64 -21.79 18.60
C PRO A 171 -0.90 -21.38 20.05
N GLU A 172 -0.07 -20.50 20.62
CA GLU A 172 -0.25 -19.96 21.96
C GLU A 172 -1.27 -18.81 22.04
N LEU A 173 -1.76 -18.33 20.88
CA LEU A 173 -2.74 -17.24 20.80
C LEU A 173 -4.14 -17.78 20.46
N ALA A 174 -5.16 -17.08 20.95
CA ALA A 174 -6.54 -17.37 20.59
C ALA A 174 -6.86 -16.82 19.17
N TRP A 175 -7.67 -17.57 18.43
CA TRP A 175 -8.22 -17.15 17.14
C TRP A 175 -9.73 -17.48 17.06
N PRO A 176 -10.61 -16.48 16.79
CA PRO A 176 -10.34 -15.03 16.74
C PRO A 176 -9.83 -14.46 18.06
N VAL A 177 -9.12 -13.34 18.01
CA VAL A 177 -8.63 -12.65 19.22
C VAL A 177 -9.76 -11.98 19.98
N ASP A 178 -9.66 -11.95 21.32
CA ASP A 178 -10.66 -11.32 22.19
C ASP A 178 -10.56 -9.78 22.17
N MET A 179 -9.37 -9.26 21.88
CA MET A 179 -9.12 -7.81 21.82
C MET A 179 -8.05 -7.49 20.78
N TYR A 180 -8.34 -6.50 19.94
CA TYR A 180 -7.38 -5.87 19.03
C TYR A 180 -7.36 -4.38 19.32
N LEU A 181 -6.30 -3.91 19.97
CA LEU A 181 -6.19 -2.52 20.41
C LEU A 181 -5.52 -1.68 19.33
N GLU A 182 -6.25 -0.71 18.81
CA GLU A 182 -5.78 0.25 17.83
C GLU A 182 -5.74 1.66 18.41
N GLY A 183 -4.83 2.48 17.89
CA GLY A 183 -4.79 3.90 18.16
C GLY A 183 -5.96 4.64 17.49
N SER A 184 -6.32 5.77 18.01
CA SER A 184 -7.36 6.66 17.48
C SER A 184 -6.78 7.81 16.64
#